data_1e91cb3fd2656a6634b383e90d9dfe92
#
_entry.id   1e91cb3fd2656a6634b383e90d9dfe92
#
_cell.length_a   1.000
_cell.length_b   1.000
_cell.length_c   1.000
_cell.angle_alpha   90.00
_cell.angle_beta   90.00
_cell.angle_gamma   90.00
#
_symmetry.space_group_name_H-M   'P 1'
#
loop_
_entity.id
_entity.type
_entity.pdbx_description
1 polymer ?
#
loop_
_entity_poly.entity_id
_entity_poly.type
_entity_poly.pdbx_seq_one_letter_code
_entity_poly.pdbx_strand_id
1 'polypeptide(L)'
;MPILNNIDITKIDAQLIGWFTECTPKILVITDSLNYSPANSFGLTEFVDTLRATSIHSMTPIVLTAQFNPSPAALSYNAATNHISNYKFTDATYGLLKSRYDVVFILSVNRASMAKLTDEAGALNAITAFMQAGGGLFATGDHEDLGAAMGMEIPRVRNMRYWTSNTPSAAGTDRLTTNLPGADDIYQFNDQSDQFPQRLFVNYQTQAGGSIPMMSPLNFAHPVLQIPGSNRAIEVFPDHAHEGECIVPSNLTTKLADGTTDEWPVDGSGSRVSPEMVAITVSSGNGFPGKQPVVPRSFIAICAYDGQRANVGRVVTDATWHHFVNINIKPGQASLTGRNLIDIKQYYSNLATWLMPKNVRFCRRFPWIIRELIRYPLFEELPLIPRSKLDGLRLREIGAMVEGALLSYHTRTEVGTLLDDALEEALGPDAKRKLDELGREFGKISAYDAGLAAIGSLTLAIAERFNELKDEQQINGEKVFSEIAKEATTTGVKLYLTSARSRLNKMEELLDSITR
;
A
#
# COMPACT_ATOMS: atom_id res chain seq x y z
N MET A 1 -0.41 -7.51 40.07
CA MET A 1 0.09 -6.13 39.96
C MET A 1 0.07 -5.75 38.51
N PRO A 2 -0.45 -4.60 38.14
CA PRO A 2 -0.48 -4.18 36.74
C PRO A 2 0.95 -3.96 36.25
N ILE A 3 1.37 -4.80 35.31
CA ILE A 3 2.74 -4.82 34.78
C ILE A 3 3.01 -3.59 33.89
N LEU A 4 1.95 -2.89 33.44
CA LEU A 4 2.06 -1.82 32.44
C LEU A 4 1.66 -0.42 32.94
N ASN A 5 1.27 -0.24 34.20
CA ASN A 5 0.76 1.06 34.73
C ASN A 5 1.79 2.20 34.82
N ASN A 6 3.05 1.98 34.44
CA ASN A 6 4.10 3.01 34.45
C ASN A 6 4.98 3.02 33.19
N ILE A 7 4.48 2.47 32.09
CA ILE A 7 5.26 2.47 30.85
C ILE A 7 5.04 3.80 30.12
N ASP A 8 6.10 4.59 30.05
CA ASP A 8 6.16 5.79 29.23
C ASP A 8 6.19 5.36 27.75
N ILE A 9 5.05 5.49 27.07
CA ILE A 9 4.88 5.09 25.67
C ILE A 9 5.94 5.73 24.78
N THR A 10 6.38 6.94 25.10
CA THR A 10 7.41 7.64 24.30
C THR A 10 8.77 6.96 24.42
N LYS A 11 9.10 6.41 25.56
CA LYS A 11 10.33 5.62 25.75
C LYS A 11 10.27 4.30 25.00
N ILE A 12 9.11 3.66 24.98
CA ILE A 12 8.92 2.41 24.23
C ILE A 12 9.00 2.65 22.74
N ASP A 13 8.40 3.71 22.22
CA ASP A 13 8.51 4.05 20.81
C ASP A 13 10.00 4.22 20.41
N ALA A 14 10.81 4.85 21.25
CA ALA A 14 12.24 4.99 21.02
C ALA A 14 12.98 3.64 21.07
N GLN A 15 12.61 2.75 21.99
CA GLN A 15 13.18 1.39 22.07
C GLN A 15 12.78 0.55 20.85
N LEU A 16 11.50 0.56 20.45
CA LEU A 16 11.04 -0.14 19.27
C LEU A 16 11.77 0.31 18.00
N ILE A 17 11.98 1.63 17.84
CA ILE A 17 12.78 2.17 16.74
C ILE A 17 14.20 1.61 16.81
N GLY A 18 14.83 1.61 17.98
CA GLY A 18 16.19 1.08 18.19
C GLY A 18 16.30 -0.43 17.92
N TRP A 19 15.28 -1.20 18.31
CA TRP A 19 15.25 -2.66 18.13
C TRP A 19 14.94 -3.12 16.71
N PHE A 20 14.22 -2.29 15.94
CA PHE A 20 13.75 -2.62 14.59
C PHE A 20 14.23 -1.61 13.52
N THR A 21 15.47 -1.15 13.65
CA THR A 21 16.04 -0.11 12.78
C THR A 21 16.05 -0.53 11.30
N GLU A 22 16.35 -1.79 11.00
CA GLU A 22 16.38 -2.30 9.63
C GLU A 22 14.99 -2.37 8.99
N CYS A 23 13.94 -2.48 9.82
CA CYS A 23 12.55 -2.45 9.38
C CYS A 23 12.00 -1.03 9.15
N THR A 24 12.77 0.02 9.37
CA THR A 24 12.31 1.40 9.16
C THR A 24 12.01 1.62 7.68
N PRO A 25 10.78 2.02 7.28
CA PRO A 25 10.46 2.26 5.88
C PRO A 25 11.28 3.38 5.31
N LYS A 26 11.72 3.21 4.08
CA LYS A 26 12.52 4.18 3.35
C LYS A 26 11.77 4.57 2.08
N ILE A 27 11.33 5.82 2.03
CA ILE A 27 10.53 6.38 0.94
C ILE A 27 11.37 7.42 0.21
N LEU A 28 11.34 7.37 -1.12
CA LEU A 28 11.93 8.37 -1.99
C LEU A 28 10.84 9.05 -2.82
N VAL A 29 10.78 10.38 -2.76
CA VAL A 29 9.88 11.20 -3.57
C VAL A 29 10.70 11.93 -4.62
N ILE A 30 10.43 11.67 -5.90
CA ILE A 30 11.18 12.22 -7.03
C ILE A 30 10.25 13.08 -7.88
N THR A 31 10.73 14.23 -8.30
CA THR A 31 10.09 15.06 -9.34
C THR A 31 11.12 15.58 -10.34
N ASP A 32 10.67 15.94 -11.52
CA ASP A 32 11.50 16.57 -12.55
C ASP A 32 11.40 18.10 -12.55
N SER A 33 10.25 18.68 -12.22
CA SER A 33 10.05 20.14 -12.26
C SER A 33 9.17 20.72 -11.15
N LEU A 34 8.40 19.91 -10.40
CA LEU A 34 7.82 20.38 -9.16
C LEU A 34 8.94 20.65 -8.13
N ASN A 35 8.61 21.32 -7.04
CA ASN A 35 9.59 21.64 -6.00
C ASN A 35 9.06 21.32 -4.62
N TYR A 36 9.92 21.48 -3.62
CA TYR A 36 9.60 21.18 -2.22
C TYR A 36 9.54 22.46 -1.36
N SER A 37 9.16 23.58 -1.96
CA SER A 37 9.04 24.85 -1.24
C SER A 37 7.64 25.03 -0.65
N PRO A 38 7.50 25.33 0.65
CA PRO A 38 6.21 25.62 1.27
C PRO A 38 5.58 26.93 0.78
N ALA A 39 6.36 27.82 0.16
CA ALA A 39 5.87 29.07 -0.41
C ALA A 39 5.33 28.90 -1.83
N ASN A 40 5.61 27.78 -2.49
CA ASN A 40 5.16 27.53 -3.86
C ASN A 40 3.81 26.81 -3.87
N SER A 41 2.85 27.34 -4.59
CA SER A 41 1.51 26.74 -4.75
C SER A 41 1.58 25.33 -5.37
N PHE A 42 2.47 25.12 -6.31
CA PHE A 42 2.74 23.81 -6.93
C PHE A 42 3.90 23.06 -6.27
N GLY A 43 4.22 23.39 -5.00
CA GLY A 43 5.18 22.64 -4.21
C GLY A 43 4.56 21.37 -3.61
N LEU A 44 5.40 20.39 -3.28
CA LEU A 44 5.01 19.09 -2.72
C LEU A 44 5.17 19.01 -1.19
N THR A 45 5.32 20.15 -0.50
CA THR A 45 5.69 20.17 0.92
C THR A 45 4.64 19.48 1.80
N GLU A 46 3.35 19.82 1.63
CA GLU A 46 2.26 19.25 2.43
C GLU A 46 2.13 17.73 2.25
N PHE A 47 2.34 17.25 1.03
CA PHE A 47 2.38 15.82 0.72
C PHE A 47 3.55 15.13 1.44
N VAL A 48 4.77 15.67 1.28
CA VAL A 48 5.98 15.12 1.89
C VAL A 48 5.91 15.15 3.40
N ASP A 49 5.42 16.24 3.99
CA ASP A 49 5.26 16.36 5.45
C ASP A 49 4.19 15.38 5.98
N THR A 50 3.14 15.12 5.20
CA THR A 50 2.17 14.06 5.53
C THR A 50 2.86 12.70 5.53
N LEU A 51 3.67 12.36 4.54
CA LEU A 51 4.43 11.10 4.53
C LEU A 51 5.38 10.99 5.73
N ARG A 52 6.08 12.07 6.09
CA ARG A 52 6.98 12.12 7.25
C ARG A 52 6.26 11.94 8.58
N ALA A 53 5.00 12.41 8.66
CA ALA A 53 4.15 12.27 9.85
C ALA A 53 3.39 10.94 9.89
N THR A 54 3.37 10.18 8.80
CA THR A 54 2.63 8.92 8.69
C THR A 54 3.26 7.86 9.59
N SER A 55 2.40 7.09 10.25
CA SER A 55 2.81 5.86 10.94
C SER A 55 2.47 4.67 10.05
N ILE A 56 3.48 4.08 9.44
CA ILE A 56 3.33 2.85 8.65
C ILE A 56 3.56 1.66 9.59
N HIS A 57 2.50 0.93 9.95
CA HIS A 57 2.57 -0.17 10.91
C HIS A 57 3.39 0.19 12.16
N SER A 58 3.01 1.28 12.81
CA SER A 58 3.63 1.78 14.05
C SER A 58 5.05 2.38 13.95
N MET A 59 5.58 2.59 12.75
CA MET A 59 6.89 3.24 12.59
C MET A 59 6.82 4.43 11.63
N THR A 60 7.54 5.48 11.96
CA THR A 60 7.68 6.66 11.10
C THR A 60 8.68 6.37 9.98
N PRO A 61 8.34 6.60 8.71
CA PRO A 61 9.27 6.37 7.61
C PRO A 61 10.38 7.41 7.53
N ILE A 62 11.52 7.00 6.99
CA ILE A 62 12.53 7.92 6.49
C ILE A 62 12.11 8.36 5.09
N VAL A 63 11.83 9.65 4.90
CA VAL A 63 11.41 10.21 3.61
C VAL A 63 12.49 11.12 3.05
N LEU A 64 13.07 10.73 1.92
CA LEU A 64 13.97 11.54 1.13
C LEU A 64 13.21 12.16 -0.04
N THR A 65 13.56 13.38 -0.40
CA THR A 65 13.07 14.07 -1.59
C THR A 65 14.19 14.20 -2.61
N ALA A 66 13.86 14.16 -3.90
CA ALA A 66 14.85 14.25 -4.95
C ALA A 66 14.36 15.05 -6.16
N GLN A 67 15.26 15.82 -6.75
CA GLN A 67 15.05 16.51 -8.02
C GLN A 67 15.83 15.76 -9.10
N PHE A 68 15.09 15.10 -10.00
CA PHE A 68 15.68 14.40 -11.14
C PHE A 68 16.31 15.39 -12.12
N ASN A 69 17.52 15.10 -12.56
CA ASN A 69 18.18 15.87 -13.59
C ASN A 69 19.16 14.96 -14.36
N PRO A 70 18.88 14.58 -15.61
CA PRO A 70 19.77 13.73 -16.41
C PRO A 70 21.05 14.43 -16.87
N SER A 71 21.16 15.75 -16.73
CA SER A 71 22.36 16.50 -17.12
C SER A 71 23.60 16.04 -16.34
N PRO A 72 24.84 16.33 -16.81
CA PRO A 72 26.08 15.93 -16.15
C PRO A 72 26.35 16.67 -14.82
N ALA A 73 25.44 17.51 -14.35
CA ALA A 73 25.58 18.19 -13.05
C ALA A 73 25.76 17.20 -11.91
N ALA A 74 26.67 17.50 -11.00
CA ALA A 74 26.95 16.66 -9.84
C ALA A 74 25.75 16.59 -8.88
N LEU A 75 25.44 15.39 -8.42
CA LEU A 75 24.46 15.17 -7.36
C LEU A 75 24.94 15.84 -6.07
N SER A 76 24.02 16.44 -5.32
CA SER A 76 24.29 16.94 -3.96
C SER A 76 23.19 16.55 -2.99
N TYR A 77 23.56 16.20 -1.78
CA TYR A 77 22.64 15.83 -0.70
C TYR A 77 22.66 16.87 0.41
N ASN A 78 21.49 17.37 0.77
CA ASN A 78 21.29 18.26 1.92
C ASN A 78 20.65 17.47 3.07
N ALA A 79 21.45 17.18 4.10
CA ALA A 79 21.01 16.41 5.26
C ALA A 79 19.97 17.15 6.13
N ALA A 80 19.98 18.49 6.16
CA ALA A 80 19.03 19.26 6.96
C ALA A 80 17.59 19.16 6.42
N THR A 81 17.43 18.93 5.13
CA THR A 81 16.12 18.81 4.46
C THR A 81 15.83 17.41 3.93
N ASN A 82 16.78 16.48 4.05
CA ASN A 82 16.74 15.17 3.41
C ASN A 82 16.44 15.27 1.90
N HIS A 83 17.13 16.19 1.21
CA HIS A 83 16.90 16.50 -0.20
C HIS A 83 18.12 16.20 -1.06
N ILE A 84 17.88 15.59 -2.23
CA ILE A 84 18.90 15.24 -3.23
C ILE A 84 18.66 16.07 -4.49
N SER A 85 19.56 17.00 -4.78
CA SER A 85 19.55 17.76 -6.02
C SER A 85 20.34 17.03 -7.11
N ASN A 86 19.94 17.21 -8.38
CA ASN A 86 20.52 16.53 -9.53
C ASN A 86 20.55 15.00 -9.37
N TYR A 87 19.45 14.46 -8.88
CA TYR A 87 19.30 13.02 -8.61
C TYR A 87 19.51 12.19 -9.86
N LYS A 88 20.17 11.07 -9.70
CA LYS A 88 20.40 10.04 -10.72
C LYS A 88 19.92 8.68 -10.19
N PHE A 89 19.16 7.97 -10.98
CA PHE A 89 18.68 6.62 -10.63
C PHE A 89 19.83 5.62 -10.49
N THR A 90 20.94 5.85 -11.18
CA THR A 90 22.13 4.96 -11.21
C THR A 90 23.24 5.41 -10.27
N ASP A 91 23.05 6.47 -9.47
CA ASP A 91 24.06 6.96 -8.55
C ASP A 91 24.52 5.89 -7.55
N ALA A 92 25.85 5.80 -7.32
CA ALA A 92 26.43 4.78 -6.48
C ALA A 92 25.99 4.87 -5.00
N THR A 93 25.69 6.07 -4.50
CA THR A 93 25.34 6.33 -3.10
C THR A 93 23.82 6.47 -2.90
N TYR A 94 23.14 7.19 -3.78
CA TYR A 94 21.72 7.55 -3.64
C TYR A 94 20.82 6.94 -4.72
N GLY A 95 21.37 6.22 -5.69
CA GLY A 95 20.60 5.61 -6.78
C GLY A 95 19.53 4.63 -6.31
N LEU A 96 18.57 4.34 -7.16
CA LEU A 96 17.39 3.56 -6.83
C LEU A 96 17.73 2.06 -6.69
N LEU A 97 17.97 1.64 -5.47
CA LEU A 97 18.19 0.24 -5.09
C LEU A 97 17.19 -0.21 -4.03
N LYS A 98 16.72 -1.46 -4.12
CA LYS A 98 15.80 -2.04 -3.13
C LYS A 98 16.38 -2.10 -1.71
N SER A 99 17.68 -2.19 -1.57
CA SER A 99 18.38 -2.11 -0.28
C SER A 99 18.37 -0.71 0.36
N ARG A 100 18.14 0.33 -0.44
CA ARG A 100 18.11 1.72 0.02
C ARG A 100 16.71 2.27 0.22
N TYR A 101 15.77 1.87 -0.65
CA TYR A 101 14.41 2.36 -0.65
C TYR A 101 13.41 1.22 -0.73
N ASP A 102 12.27 1.39 -0.10
CA ASP A 102 11.17 0.45 -0.13
C ASP A 102 10.08 0.90 -1.10
N VAL A 103 9.83 2.20 -1.15
CA VAL A 103 8.82 2.83 -2.00
C VAL A 103 9.41 4.04 -2.70
N VAL A 104 9.09 4.22 -3.97
CA VAL A 104 9.39 5.42 -4.74
C VAL A 104 8.11 6.06 -5.26
N PHE A 105 7.99 7.38 -5.07
CA PHE A 105 6.96 8.22 -5.66
C PHE A 105 7.58 9.04 -6.78
N ILE A 106 7.04 8.95 -7.99
CA ILE A 106 7.48 9.69 -9.17
C ILE A 106 6.36 10.65 -9.57
N LEU A 107 6.55 11.95 -9.30
CA LEU A 107 5.63 13.01 -9.66
C LEU A 107 6.26 13.83 -10.78
N SER A 108 6.03 13.39 -12.00
CA SER A 108 6.59 14.02 -13.21
C SER A 108 5.62 15.00 -13.84
N VAL A 109 6.14 16.10 -14.33
CA VAL A 109 5.39 17.16 -15.03
C VAL A 109 5.94 17.38 -16.44
N ASN A 110 7.22 17.08 -16.67
CA ASN A 110 7.85 17.33 -17.97
C ASN A 110 7.25 16.46 -19.08
N ARG A 111 7.08 17.08 -20.26
CA ARG A 111 6.64 16.41 -21.49
C ARG A 111 7.73 15.49 -22.04
N ALA A 112 7.35 14.53 -22.86
CA ALA A 112 8.28 13.61 -23.54
C ALA A 112 9.37 14.30 -24.38
N SER A 113 9.14 15.53 -24.83
CA SER A 113 10.10 16.34 -25.57
C SER A 113 11.17 17.03 -24.72
N MET A 114 11.02 16.97 -23.37
CA MET A 114 11.96 17.57 -22.41
C MET A 114 12.98 16.54 -21.93
N ALA A 115 13.85 16.94 -20.99
CA ALA A 115 14.80 16.03 -20.34
C ALA A 115 14.06 14.84 -19.72
N LYS A 116 14.33 13.64 -20.18
CA LYS A 116 13.57 12.43 -19.88
C LYS A 116 14.42 11.37 -19.18
N LEU A 117 13.72 10.39 -18.61
CA LEU A 117 14.33 9.29 -17.88
C LEU A 117 15.43 8.58 -18.69
N THR A 118 15.19 8.34 -19.98
CA THR A 118 16.13 7.63 -20.87
C THR A 118 17.36 8.44 -21.25
N ASP A 119 17.42 9.73 -20.93
CA ASP A 119 18.62 10.55 -21.11
C ASP A 119 19.69 10.21 -20.04
N GLU A 120 19.31 9.55 -18.96
CA GLU A 120 20.24 8.93 -18.02
C GLU A 120 20.44 7.44 -18.37
N ALA A 121 21.64 7.09 -18.82
CA ALA A 121 21.97 5.72 -19.16
C ALA A 121 21.76 4.77 -17.95
N GLY A 122 20.94 3.75 -18.13
CA GLY A 122 20.66 2.74 -17.09
C GLY A 122 19.54 3.11 -16.11
N ALA A 123 18.97 4.31 -16.13
CA ALA A 123 17.89 4.71 -15.21
C ALA A 123 16.67 3.79 -15.31
N LEU A 124 16.23 3.46 -16.51
CA LEU A 124 15.12 2.55 -16.74
C LEU A 124 15.40 1.14 -16.18
N ASN A 125 16.64 0.66 -16.34
CA ASN A 125 17.04 -0.63 -15.78
C ASN A 125 17.06 -0.60 -14.24
N ALA A 126 17.50 0.50 -13.62
CA ALA A 126 17.48 0.65 -12.17
C ALA A 126 16.05 0.62 -11.62
N ILE A 127 15.12 1.34 -12.25
CA ILE A 127 13.69 1.33 -11.86
C ILE A 127 13.09 -0.07 -12.05
N THR A 128 13.36 -0.70 -13.19
CA THR A 128 12.88 -2.05 -13.48
C THR A 128 13.39 -3.05 -12.45
N ALA A 129 14.69 -3.05 -12.16
CA ALA A 129 15.30 -3.91 -11.16
C ALA A 129 14.73 -3.67 -9.75
N PHE A 130 14.48 -2.41 -9.38
CA PHE A 130 13.83 -2.05 -8.12
C PHE A 130 12.44 -2.68 -7.98
N MET A 131 11.58 -2.55 -9.02
CA MET A 131 10.25 -3.16 -9.03
C MET A 131 10.31 -4.70 -9.05
N GLN A 132 11.23 -5.29 -9.81
CA GLN A 132 11.40 -6.74 -9.85
C GLN A 132 11.88 -7.31 -8.51
N ALA A 133 12.65 -6.54 -7.74
CA ALA A 133 13.06 -6.89 -6.39
C ALA A 133 11.97 -6.63 -5.31
N GLY A 134 10.75 -6.29 -5.71
CA GLY A 134 9.62 -6.08 -4.80
C GLY A 134 9.45 -4.64 -4.30
N GLY A 135 10.22 -3.68 -4.79
CA GLY A 135 10.05 -2.26 -4.45
C GLY A 135 8.74 -1.68 -4.98
N GLY A 136 8.04 -0.92 -4.15
CA GLY A 136 6.77 -0.30 -4.52
C GLY A 136 6.97 0.99 -5.31
N LEU A 137 6.13 1.22 -6.32
CA LEU A 137 6.23 2.40 -7.18
C LEU A 137 4.88 3.09 -7.32
N PHE A 138 4.89 4.40 -7.14
CA PHE A 138 3.79 5.31 -7.46
C PHE A 138 4.21 6.24 -8.58
N ALA A 139 3.32 6.49 -9.55
CA ALA A 139 3.59 7.46 -10.61
C ALA A 139 2.34 8.26 -10.96
N THR A 140 2.56 9.53 -11.28
CA THR A 140 1.53 10.42 -11.85
C THR A 140 1.97 10.95 -13.20
N GLY A 141 1.06 11.62 -13.84
CA GLY A 141 1.24 12.52 -14.96
C GLY A 141 0.08 13.48 -14.98
N ASP A 142 -0.28 13.98 -16.15
CA ASP A 142 -1.43 14.85 -16.34
C ASP A 142 -1.91 14.76 -17.80
N HIS A 143 -2.63 15.79 -18.29
CA HIS A 143 -3.15 15.82 -19.65
C HIS A 143 -2.07 15.68 -20.74
N GLU A 144 -2.47 15.27 -21.89
CA GLU A 144 -1.60 15.01 -23.03
C GLU A 144 -0.42 14.11 -22.62
N ASP A 145 0.80 14.61 -22.70
CA ASP A 145 2.03 13.93 -22.32
C ASP A 145 2.78 14.59 -21.15
N LEU A 146 2.08 15.41 -20.35
CA LEU A 146 2.64 15.91 -19.10
C LEU A 146 2.93 14.74 -18.14
N GLY A 147 4.17 14.68 -17.67
CA GLY A 147 4.69 13.56 -16.88
C GLY A 147 5.29 12.42 -17.70
N ALA A 148 5.16 12.47 -19.04
CA ALA A 148 5.69 11.43 -19.92
C ALA A 148 7.23 11.34 -19.86
N ALA A 149 7.93 12.44 -19.58
CA ALA A 149 9.39 12.45 -19.49
C ALA A 149 9.96 11.39 -18.54
N MET A 150 9.32 11.14 -17.40
CA MET A 150 9.73 10.07 -16.50
C MET A 150 8.79 8.83 -16.55
N GLY A 151 7.49 9.03 -16.74
CA GLY A 151 6.49 7.97 -16.56
C GLY A 151 6.30 7.04 -17.75
N MET A 152 6.42 7.57 -18.98
CA MET A 152 5.97 6.88 -20.19
C MET A 152 6.76 5.60 -20.52
N GLU A 153 8.02 5.52 -20.12
CA GLU A 153 8.90 4.38 -20.42
C GLU A 153 8.94 3.33 -19.29
N ILE A 154 8.47 3.69 -18.07
CA ILE A 154 8.53 2.81 -16.92
C ILE A 154 7.60 1.60 -17.15
N PRO A 155 8.11 0.36 -17.09
CA PRO A 155 7.29 -0.84 -17.19
C PRO A 155 6.11 -0.80 -16.20
N ARG A 156 4.97 -1.33 -16.59
CA ARG A 156 3.68 -1.26 -15.90
C ARG A 156 3.07 0.13 -15.95
N VAL A 157 3.74 1.20 -15.50
CA VAL A 157 3.23 2.58 -15.56
C VAL A 157 2.83 2.97 -16.96
N ARG A 158 3.68 2.68 -17.95
CA ARG A 158 3.44 2.97 -19.36
C ARG A 158 2.13 2.39 -19.92
N ASN A 159 1.68 1.28 -19.34
CA ASN A 159 0.47 0.57 -19.75
C ASN A 159 -0.71 0.80 -18.79
N MET A 160 -0.48 1.40 -17.61
CA MET A 160 -1.51 1.73 -16.63
C MET A 160 -1.99 3.17 -16.73
N ARG A 161 -1.43 3.94 -17.63
CA ARG A 161 -1.79 5.33 -17.87
C ARG A 161 -1.81 5.62 -19.37
N TYR A 162 -2.72 6.47 -19.78
CA TYR A 162 -2.77 6.94 -21.15
C TYR A 162 -1.74 8.07 -21.35
N TRP A 163 -0.97 7.99 -22.46
CA TRP A 163 -0.01 8.98 -22.88
C TRP A 163 -0.24 9.29 -24.36
N THR A 164 -0.47 10.55 -24.73
CA THR A 164 -0.72 10.91 -26.13
C THR A 164 0.46 10.60 -27.05
N SER A 165 1.69 10.68 -26.53
CA SER A 165 2.91 10.38 -27.26
C SER A 165 3.34 8.90 -27.17
N ASN A 166 2.60 8.05 -26.43
CA ASN A 166 2.93 6.64 -26.30
C ASN A 166 2.16 5.78 -27.31
N THR A 167 2.88 4.90 -27.95
CA THR A 167 2.31 3.83 -28.75
C THR A 167 2.84 2.49 -28.23
N PRO A 168 1.99 1.50 -27.98
CA PRO A 168 0.56 1.48 -28.30
C PRO A 168 -0.28 2.12 -27.21
N SER A 169 -1.12 3.04 -27.59
CA SER A 169 -2.22 3.46 -26.74
C SER A 169 -3.15 2.27 -26.56
N ALA A 170 -3.27 1.78 -25.34
CA ALA A 170 -4.18 0.67 -25.05
C ALA A 170 -5.64 1.13 -24.95
N ALA A 171 -5.88 2.42 -24.79
CA ALA A 171 -7.21 3.01 -24.78
C ALA A 171 -7.66 3.34 -26.21
N GLY A 172 -8.94 3.34 -26.46
CA GLY A 172 -9.50 3.84 -27.71
C GLY A 172 -9.14 5.30 -27.93
N THR A 173 -9.09 5.71 -29.16
CA THR A 173 -8.76 7.10 -29.56
C THR A 173 -9.74 8.14 -29.06
N ASP A 174 -10.93 7.73 -28.65
CA ASP A 174 -11.96 8.55 -28.01
C ASP A 174 -11.67 8.89 -26.56
N ARG A 175 -10.64 8.28 -25.96
CA ARG A 175 -10.21 8.50 -24.58
C ARG A 175 -8.93 9.32 -24.47
N LEU A 176 -8.60 10.03 -25.50
CA LEU A 176 -7.55 11.00 -25.43
C LEU A 176 -7.92 12.03 -24.37
N THR A 177 -7.05 12.16 -23.39
CA THR A 177 -7.16 13.20 -22.41
C THR A 177 -7.10 14.54 -23.14
N THR A 178 -7.88 15.47 -22.74
CA THR A 178 -7.88 16.88 -23.03
C THR A 178 -7.10 17.33 -24.27
N ASN A 179 -7.45 18.38 -24.91
CA ASN A 179 -6.70 19.04 -25.99
C ASN A 179 -6.26 18.09 -27.11
N LEU A 180 -7.20 17.32 -27.65
CA LEU A 180 -6.96 16.72 -28.95
C LEU A 180 -6.62 17.83 -29.92
N PRO A 181 -5.42 17.88 -30.53
CA PRO A 181 -5.10 18.89 -31.54
C PRO A 181 -6.12 18.79 -32.65
N GLY A 182 -6.88 19.87 -32.85
CA GLY A 182 -7.92 19.94 -33.89
C GLY A 182 -9.23 19.26 -33.54
N ALA A 183 -9.42 18.74 -32.30
CA ALA A 183 -10.74 18.39 -31.81
C ALA A 183 -11.51 19.64 -31.38
N ASP A 184 -12.82 19.61 -31.59
CA ASP A 184 -13.70 20.60 -30.98
C ASP A 184 -13.51 20.58 -29.46
N ASP A 185 -13.58 21.73 -28.83
CA ASP A 185 -13.39 21.94 -27.39
C ASP A 185 -14.28 21.05 -26.48
N ILE A 186 -15.27 20.39 -27.06
CA ILE A 186 -16.21 19.49 -26.36
C ILE A 186 -15.58 18.27 -25.70
N TYR A 187 -14.35 17.90 -26.03
CA TYR A 187 -13.61 16.78 -25.45
C TYR A 187 -12.51 17.22 -24.47
N GLN A 188 -12.42 18.50 -24.17
CA GLN A 188 -11.45 19.02 -23.23
C GLN A 188 -12.00 18.92 -21.79
N PHE A 189 -11.12 18.62 -20.84
CA PHE A 189 -11.45 18.60 -19.42
C PHE A 189 -11.18 19.95 -18.73
N ASN A 190 -11.24 21.04 -19.43
CA ASN A 190 -10.95 22.37 -18.92
C ASN A 190 -12.20 23.12 -18.42
N ASP A 191 -13.28 22.41 -18.18
CA ASP A 191 -14.54 22.94 -17.68
C ASP A 191 -14.52 23.25 -16.18
N GLN A 192 -13.48 22.87 -15.48
CA GLN A 192 -13.32 23.06 -14.04
C GLN A 192 -12.01 23.79 -13.70
N SER A 193 -11.92 24.31 -12.49
CA SER A 193 -10.73 24.95 -11.96
C SER A 193 -9.81 23.92 -11.30
N ASP A 194 -8.49 24.14 -11.32
CA ASP A 194 -7.47 23.31 -10.66
C ASP A 194 -7.68 23.15 -9.14
N GLN A 195 -8.56 23.94 -8.54
CA GLN A 195 -8.87 23.91 -7.11
C GLN A 195 -10.31 23.45 -6.84
N PHE A 196 -10.96 22.80 -7.76
CA PHE A 196 -12.36 22.39 -7.63
C PHE A 196 -12.43 20.93 -7.13
N PRO A 197 -12.84 20.70 -5.87
CA PRO A 197 -12.93 19.35 -5.32
C PRO A 197 -13.90 18.50 -6.11
N GLN A 198 -13.52 17.28 -6.42
CA GLN A 198 -14.33 16.36 -7.17
C GLN A 198 -14.56 15.05 -6.43
N ARG A 199 -15.74 14.48 -6.64
CA ARG A 199 -16.07 13.16 -6.12
C ARG A 199 -15.46 12.06 -6.99
N LEU A 200 -14.83 11.09 -6.33
CA LEU A 200 -14.48 9.82 -6.90
C LEU A 200 -15.61 8.81 -6.75
N PHE A 201 -15.84 8.03 -7.76
CA PHE A 201 -16.70 6.86 -7.72
C PHE A 201 -15.84 5.63 -7.50
N VAL A 202 -15.82 5.18 -6.26
CA VAL A 202 -14.95 4.09 -5.79
C VAL A 202 -15.42 2.77 -6.38
N ASN A 203 -14.50 2.00 -6.92
CA ASN A 203 -14.76 0.63 -7.33
C ASN A 203 -14.69 -0.29 -6.11
N TYR A 204 -15.86 -0.69 -5.59
CA TYR A 204 -15.96 -1.63 -4.48
C TYR A 204 -15.83 -3.05 -5.02
N GLN A 205 -14.70 -3.65 -4.75
CA GLN A 205 -14.42 -5.03 -5.17
C GLN A 205 -14.73 -6.00 -4.03
N THR A 206 -15.27 -7.16 -4.41
CA THR A 206 -15.21 -8.33 -3.53
C THR A 206 -13.75 -8.75 -3.49
N GLN A 207 -13.10 -8.64 -2.35
CA GLN A 207 -11.72 -9.13 -2.23
C GLN A 207 -11.71 -10.64 -2.45
N ALA A 208 -11.35 -11.06 -3.66
CA ALA A 208 -11.07 -12.44 -3.96
C ALA A 208 -9.77 -12.80 -3.22
N GLY A 209 -9.87 -13.60 -2.17
CA GLY A 209 -8.75 -14.12 -1.43
C GLY A 209 -8.45 -13.46 -0.09
N GLY A 210 -9.21 -12.50 0.38
CA GLY A 210 -9.17 -12.05 1.77
C GLY A 210 -9.88 -13.06 2.67
N SER A 211 -9.26 -13.39 3.79
CA SER A 211 -9.79 -14.36 4.78
C SER A 211 -10.97 -13.79 5.57
N ILE A 212 -11.91 -13.13 4.93
CA ILE A 212 -13.13 -12.65 5.62
C ILE A 212 -14.17 -13.76 5.57
N PRO A 213 -14.55 -14.33 6.73
CA PRO A 213 -15.51 -15.39 6.74
C PRO A 213 -16.88 -14.88 6.32
N MET A 214 -17.49 -15.62 5.45
CA MET A 214 -18.89 -15.91 5.16
C MET A 214 -20.03 -14.98 5.64
N MET A 215 -19.76 -13.81 6.14
CA MET A 215 -20.80 -12.82 6.33
C MET A 215 -20.86 -11.94 5.09
N SER A 216 -21.62 -12.35 4.11
CA SER A 216 -21.96 -11.58 2.91
C SER A 216 -20.75 -11.00 2.17
N PRO A 217 -20.62 -11.01 0.88
CA PRO A 217 -19.51 -10.36 0.20
C PRO A 217 -19.56 -8.86 0.54
N LEU A 218 -18.85 -8.47 1.59
CA LEU A 218 -18.64 -7.06 1.89
C LEU A 218 -17.72 -6.54 0.79
N ASN A 219 -18.26 -5.73 -0.07
CA ASN A 219 -17.47 -5.01 -1.05
C ASN A 219 -16.69 -3.92 -0.30
N PHE A 220 -15.37 -3.98 -0.38
CA PHE A 220 -14.49 -2.97 0.20
C PHE A 220 -13.90 -2.10 -0.91
N ALA A 221 -13.65 -0.85 -0.58
CA ALA A 221 -12.77 -0.01 -1.38
C ALA A 221 -11.38 -0.64 -1.46
N HIS A 222 -10.65 -0.36 -2.53
CA HIS A 222 -9.22 -0.71 -2.60
C HIS A 222 -8.47 -0.12 -1.38
N PRO A 223 -7.44 -0.79 -0.83
CA PRO A 223 -6.71 -0.34 0.36
C PRO A 223 -6.26 1.12 0.34
N VAL A 224 -5.86 1.62 -0.81
CA VAL A 224 -5.43 3.03 -0.95
C VAL A 224 -6.54 4.05 -0.67
N LEU A 225 -7.81 3.64 -0.75
CA LEU A 225 -8.97 4.49 -0.46
C LEU A 225 -9.71 4.14 0.83
N GLN A 226 -9.21 3.21 1.64
CA GLN A 226 -9.83 2.86 2.93
C GLN A 226 -9.50 3.89 4.01
N ILE A 227 -10.44 4.06 4.94
CA ILE A 227 -10.25 4.88 6.14
C ILE A 227 -10.07 3.95 7.35
N PRO A 228 -8.95 4.02 8.08
CA PRO A 228 -8.74 3.26 9.29
C PRO A 228 -9.88 3.44 10.31
N GLY A 229 -10.22 2.38 11.02
CA GLY A 229 -11.31 2.40 12.01
C GLY A 229 -12.71 2.63 11.44
N SER A 230 -12.89 2.52 10.11
CA SER A 230 -14.15 2.81 9.43
C SER A 230 -14.38 1.87 8.24
N ASN A 231 -15.64 1.71 7.84
CA ASN A 231 -16.02 1.08 6.57
C ASN A 231 -16.16 2.10 5.42
N ARG A 232 -15.83 3.35 5.67
CA ARG A 232 -15.95 4.44 4.72
C ARG A 232 -14.73 4.48 3.79
N ALA A 233 -14.96 4.88 2.55
CA ALA A 233 -13.90 5.15 1.58
C ALA A 233 -13.60 6.66 1.49
N ILE A 234 -12.43 6.98 0.95
CA ILE A 234 -12.06 8.33 0.53
C ILE A 234 -12.73 8.58 -0.83
N GLU A 235 -13.66 9.52 -0.86
CA GLU A 235 -14.51 9.76 -2.04
C GLU A 235 -14.38 11.18 -2.60
N VAL A 236 -13.61 12.06 -1.98
CA VAL A 236 -13.45 13.45 -2.44
C VAL A 236 -11.98 13.79 -2.54
N PHE A 237 -11.56 14.16 -3.72
CA PHE A 237 -10.20 14.60 -4.00
C PHE A 237 -10.14 16.12 -4.20
N PRO A 238 -8.96 16.75 -3.99
CA PRO A 238 -8.85 18.21 -3.96
C PRO A 238 -9.02 18.85 -5.32
N ASP A 239 -8.71 18.09 -6.36
CA ASP A 239 -8.86 18.46 -7.73
C ASP A 239 -9.43 17.27 -8.52
N HIS A 240 -10.04 17.51 -9.65
CA HIS A 240 -10.53 16.46 -10.54
C HIS A 240 -9.37 15.95 -11.41
N ALA A 241 -9.44 14.69 -11.78
CA ALA A 241 -8.51 14.11 -12.73
C ALA A 241 -8.88 14.55 -14.17
N HIS A 242 -9.04 15.85 -14.36
CA HIS A 242 -9.62 16.42 -15.55
C HIS A 242 -8.71 16.28 -16.77
N GLU A 243 -7.43 16.09 -16.55
CA GLU A 243 -6.42 16.23 -17.56
C GLU A 243 -5.62 14.95 -17.80
N GLY A 244 -5.89 13.90 -17.03
CA GLY A 244 -5.21 12.62 -17.19
C GLY A 244 -6.15 11.43 -17.04
N GLU A 245 -5.78 10.31 -17.63
CA GLU A 245 -6.54 9.07 -17.54
C GLU A 245 -5.61 7.89 -17.23
N CYS A 246 -5.94 7.14 -16.17
CA CYS A 246 -5.38 5.82 -15.95
C CYS A 246 -6.13 4.78 -16.81
N ILE A 247 -5.48 3.66 -17.11
CA ILE A 247 -6.07 2.56 -17.89
C ILE A 247 -5.75 1.21 -17.25
N VAL A 248 -6.67 0.27 -17.39
CA VAL A 248 -6.41 -1.14 -17.12
C VAL A 248 -5.97 -1.78 -18.45
N PRO A 249 -4.72 -2.24 -18.57
CA PRO A 249 -4.23 -2.81 -19.81
C PRO A 249 -4.97 -4.10 -20.14
N SER A 250 -5.43 -4.22 -21.39
CA SER A 250 -6.03 -5.44 -21.90
C SER A 250 -4.99 -6.50 -22.32
N ASN A 251 -3.79 -6.07 -22.69
CA ASN A 251 -2.70 -6.95 -23.06
C ASN A 251 -1.71 -7.11 -21.90
N LEU A 252 -1.70 -8.28 -21.28
CA LEU A 252 -0.79 -8.65 -20.20
C LEU A 252 0.39 -9.51 -20.66
N THR A 253 0.64 -9.64 -21.97
CA THR A 253 1.73 -10.46 -22.51
C THR A 253 2.98 -9.64 -22.86
N THR A 254 2.97 -8.33 -22.59
CA THR A 254 4.10 -7.45 -22.82
C THR A 254 5.34 -7.87 -22.05
N LYS A 255 6.50 -7.58 -22.62
CA LYS A 255 7.81 -7.93 -22.04
C LYS A 255 8.54 -6.68 -21.56
N LEU A 256 9.43 -6.89 -20.60
CA LEU A 256 10.43 -5.90 -20.22
C LEU A 256 11.43 -5.64 -21.37
N ALA A 257 12.30 -4.67 -21.19
CA ALA A 257 13.28 -4.27 -22.22
C ALA A 257 14.24 -5.39 -22.64
N ASP A 258 14.40 -6.45 -21.85
CA ASP A 258 15.19 -7.63 -22.19
C ASP A 258 14.49 -8.56 -23.22
N GLY A 259 13.24 -8.29 -23.57
CA GLY A 259 12.43 -9.03 -24.52
C GLY A 259 11.99 -10.43 -24.04
N THR A 260 12.41 -10.86 -22.85
CA THR A 260 12.19 -12.21 -22.30
C THR A 260 11.34 -12.21 -21.03
N THR A 261 11.64 -11.34 -20.10
CA THR A 261 10.94 -11.24 -18.82
C THR A 261 9.56 -10.65 -19.00
N ASP A 262 8.55 -11.30 -18.41
CA ASP A 262 7.18 -10.79 -18.43
C ASP A 262 7.05 -9.48 -17.65
N GLU A 263 6.45 -8.47 -18.25
CA GLU A 263 6.08 -7.24 -17.56
C GLU A 263 4.99 -7.49 -16.51
N TRP A 264 4.08 -8.42 -16.81
CA TRP A 264 2.98 -8.88 -15.96
C TRP A 264 3.17 -10.36 -15.63
N PRO A 265 4.01 -10.70 -14.64
CA PRO A 265 4.27 -12.09 -14.32
C PRO A 265 3.04 -12.80 -13.76
N VAL A 266 3.07 -14.13 -13.81
CA VAL A 266 2.02 -14.99 -13.27
C VAL A 266 2.16 -15.12 -11.76
N ASP A 267 1.03 -15.29 -11.08
CA ASP A 267 0.98 -15.62 -9.66
C ASP A 267 1.21 -17.14 -9.41
N GLY A 268 1.13 -17.54 -8.14
CA GLY A 268 1.28 -18.94 -7.75
C GLY A 268 0.22 -19.90 -8.34
N SER A 269 -0.88 -19.37 -8.91
CA SER A 269 -1.88 -20.17 -9.62
C SER A 269 -1.59 -20.32 -11.12
N GLY A 270 -0.55 -19.66 -11.63
CA GLY A 270 -0.23 -19.61 -13.05
C GLY A 270 -1.02 -18.55 -13.83
N SER A 271 -1.81 -17.73 -13.15
CA SER A 271 -2.60 -16.65 -13.76
C SER A 271 -1.82 -15.34 -13.75
N ARG A 272 -1.89 -14.56 -14.84
CA ARG A 272 -1.31 -13.22 -14.85
C ARG A 272 -2.08 -12.31 -13.92
N VAL A 273 -1.34 -11.59 -13.06
CA VAL A 273 -1.94 -10.57 -12.21
C VAL A 273 -2.27 -9.36 -13.07
N SER A 274 -3.55 -9.00 -13.13
CA SER A 274 -4.01 -7.81 -13.85
C SER A 274 -4.03 -6.60 -12.92
N PRO A 275 -3.65 -5.41 -13.40
CA PRO A 275 -4.01 -4.18 -12.73
C PRO A 275 -5.52 -4.04 -12.57
N GLU A 276 -5.95 -3.29 -11.58
CA GLU A 276 -7.34 -3.04 -11.27
C GLU A 276 -7.66 -1.54 -11.25
N MET A 277 -8.87 -1.23 -11.69
CA MET A 277 -9.44 0.10 -11.56
C MET A 277 -9.85 0.32 -10.10
N VAL A 278 -9.26 1.32 -9.45
CA VAL A 278 -9.54 1.64 -8.04
C VAL A 278 -10.71 2.61 -7.93
N ALA A 279 -10.72 3.65 -8.76
CA ALA A 279 -11.79 4.64 -8.80
C ALA A 279 -11.88 5.30 -10.17
N ILE A 280 -13.07 5.79 -10.49
CA ILE A 280 -13.33 6.66 -11.63
C ILE A 280 -13.71 8.05 -11.16
N THR A 281 -13.49 9.04 -12.01
CA THR A 281 -14.01 10.39 -11.88
C THR A 281 -14.82 10.76 -13.11
N VAL A 282 -15.54 11.86 -13.06
CA VAL A 282 -16.45 12.28 -14.12
C VAL A 282 -16.24 13.76 -14.40
N SER A 283 -16.04 14.12 -15.66
CA SER A 283 -16.21 15.50 -16.11
C SER A 283 -17.68 15.86 -15.97
N SER A 284 -18.00 17.03 -15.39
CA SER A 284 -19.37 17.42 -15.12
C SER A 284 -20.14 17.89 -16.37
N GLY A 285 -19.44 18.29 -17.40
CA GLY A 285 -20.00 18.86 -18.62
C GLY A 285 -20.58 20.28 -18.45
N ASN A 286 -20.53 20.84 -17.26
CA ASN A 286 -21.01 22.19 -16.96
C ASN A 286 -19.82 23.14 -16.92
N GLY A 287 -19.83 24.14 -17.79
CA GLY A 287 -18.75 25.14 -17.84
C GLY A 287 -18.57 25.83 -16.48
N PHE A 288 -17.33 25.88 -16.02
CA PHE A 288 -16.92 26.72 -14.92
C PHE A 288 -16.80 28.19 -15.41
N PRO A 289 -16.99 29.21 -14.56
CA PRO A 289 -16.83 30.60 -15.00
C PRO A 289 -15.50 30.83 -15.72
N GLY A 290 -15.58 31.23 -16.97
CA GLY A 290 -14.41 31.45 -17.82
C GLY A 290 -13.88 30.22 -18.60
N LYS A 291 -14.51 29.05 -18.42
CA LYS A 291 -14.19 27.84 -19.19
C LYS A 291 -15.38 27.37 -20.02
N GLN A 292 -15.11 26.65 -21.10
CA GLN A 292 -16.15 26.14 -21.98
C GLN A 292 -16.79 24.86 -21.43
N PRO A 293 -18.08 24.65 -21.64
CA PRO A 293 -18.72 23.38 -21.34
C PRO A 293 -18.09 22.24 -22.14
N VAL A 294 -17.98 21.06 -21.55
CA VAL A 294 -17.50 19.85 -22.20
C VAL A 294 -18.55 18.76 -22.14
N VAL A 295 -18.43 17.75 -23.00
CA VAL A 295 -19.29 16.57 -22.92
C VAL A 295 -18.96 15.79 -21.65
N PRO A 296 -19.96 15.51 -20.78
CA PRO A 296 -19.74 14.69 -19.59
C PRO A 296 -19.20 13.32 -19.95
N ARG A 297 -18.10 12.91 -19.30
CA ARG A 297 -17.53 11.57 -19.48
C ARG A 297 -16.85 11.08 -18.20
N SER A 298 -16.79 9.77 -18.07
CA SER A 298 -16.06 9.12 -16.99
C SER A 298 -14.70 8.61 -17.47
N PHE A 299 -13.74 8.62 -16.59
CA PHE A 299 -12.40 8.09 -16.82
C PHE A 299 -11.79 7.55 -15.51
N ILE A 300 -10.80 6.66 -15.63
CA ILE A 300 -10.17 6.04 -14.48
C ILE A 300 -9.21 7.05 -13.84
N ALA A 301 -9.45 7.39 -12.57
CA ALA A 301 -8.58 8.29 -11.82
C ALA A 301 -7.37 7.56 -11.21
N ILE A 302 -7.58 6.34 -10.70
CA ILE A 302 -6.55 5.58 -10.02
C ILE A 302 -6.57 4.13 -10.51
N CYS A 303 -5.39 3.61 -10.86
CA CYS A 303 -5.18 2.22 -11.22
C CYS A 303 -4.11 1.59 -10.33
N ALA A 304 -4.28 0.35 -9.90
CA ALA A 304 -3.37 -0.35 -9.01
C ALA A 304 -3.01 -1.74 -9.52
N TYR A 305 -1.75 -2.13 -9.36
CA TYR A 305 -1.23 -3.45 -9.68
C TYR A 305 -0.66 -4.12 -8.44
N ASP A 306 -1.26 -5.23 -7.99
CA ASP A 306 -0.75 -6.00 -6.87
C ASP A 306 0.33 -7.00 -7.30
N GLY A 307 1.50 -6.48 -7.62
CA GLY A 307 2.64 -7.28 -8.07
C GLY A 307 3.16 -8.26 -7.02
N GLN A 308 2.83 -8.07 -5.75
CA GLN A 308 3.27 -8.98 -4.69
C GLN A 308 2.64 -10.38 -4.80
N ARG A 309 1.50 -10.50 -5.47
CA ARG A 309 0.92 -11.80 -5.83
C ARG A 309 1.82 -12.59 -6.79
N ALA A 310 2.62 -11.89 -7.58
CA ALA A 310 3.58 -12.46 -8.52
C ALA A 310 5.04 -12.21 -8.12
N ASN A 311 5.30 -11.98 -6.83
CA ASN A 311 6.63 -11.75 -6.22
C ASN A 311 7.41 -10.56 -6.81
N VAL A 312 6.71 -9.54 -7.30
CA VAL A 312 7.28 -8.26 -7.74
C VAL A 312 6.66 -7.08 -7.01
N GLY A 313 7.16 -5.88 -7.20
CA GLY A 313 6.64 -4.68 -6.55
C GLY A 313 5.22 -4.32 -6.97
N ARG A 314 4.47 -3.72 -6.04
CA ARG A 314 3.19 -3.08 -6.30
C ARG A 314 3.39 -1.78 -7.07
N VAL A 315 2.43 -1.45 -7.94
CA VAL A 315 2.44 -0.18 -8.68
C VAL A 315 1.08 0.48 -8.57
N VAL A 316 1.07 1.79 -8.35
CA VAL A 316 -0.14 2.63 -8.42
C VAL A 316 0.12 3.76 -9.40
N THR A 317 -0.85 4.02 -10.25
CA THR A 317 -0.89 5.25 -11.07
C THR A 317 -2.07 6.11 -10.66
N ASP A 318 -1.83 7.42 -10.57
CA ASP A 318 -2.84 8.45 -10.38
C ASP A 318 -2.90 9.33 -11.63
N ALA A 319 -4.08 9.79 -11.98
CA ALA A 319 -4.32 10.49 -13.23
C ALA A 319 -3.63 11.86 -13.27
N THR A 320 -3.48 12.54 -12.13
CA THR A 320 -2.90 13.88 -12.06
C THR A 320 -2.00 14.09 -10.86
N TRP A 321 -0.95 14.90 -11.01
CA TRP A 321 -0.11 15.37 -9.91
C TRP A 321 -0.78 16.52 -9.11
N HIS A 322 -1.87 17.10 -9.60
CA HIS A 322 -2.64 18.13 -8.89
C HIS A 322 -3.16 17.66 -7.54
N HIS A 323 -3.39 16.37 -7.38
CA HIS A 323 -3.81 15.80 -6.10
C HIS A 323 -2.76 15.96 -4.96
N PHE A 324 -1.50 16.30 -5.28
CA PHE A 324 -0.37 16.29 -4.34
C PHE A 324 0.24 17.67 -4.08
N VAL A 325 -0.20 18.71 -4.78
CA VAL A 325 0.42 20.05 -4.69
C VAL A 325 -0.20 20.92 -3.61
N ASN A 326 0.61 21.81 -3.04
CA ASN A 326 0.26 22.64 -1.89
C ASN A 326 -1.05 23.43 -2.07
N ILE A 327 -1.29 24.02 -3.24
CA ILE A 327 -2.49 24.85 -3.48
C ILE A 327 -3.78 24.07 -3.21
N ASN A 328 -3.78 22.77 -3.43
CA ASN A 328 -4.94 21.91 -3.32
C ASN A 328 -5.10 21.28 -1.93
N ILE A 329 -4.04 21.22 -1.13
CA ILE A 329 -4.02 20.47 0.14
C ILE A 329 -3.51 21.25 1.35
N LYS A 330 -2.99 22.46 1.16
CA LYS A 330 -2.49 23.28 2.26
C LYS A 330 -3.63 23.86 3.08
N PRO A 331 -3.63 23.70 4.42
CA PRO A 331 -4.66 24.27 5.26
C PRO A 331 -4.83 25.79 5.06
N GLY A 332 -6.07 26.24 4.88
CA GLY A 332 -6.41 27.65 4.66
C GLY A 332 -6.23 28.14 3.21
N GLN A 333 -5.65 27.35 2.33
CA GLN A 333 -5.56 27.61 0.88
C GLN A 333 -6.30 26.54 0.06
N ALA A 334 -6.37 25.34 0.59
CA ALA A 334 -6.99 24.20 -0.06
C ALA A 334 -8.48 24.41 -0.31
N SER A 335 -8.95 23.91 -1.43
CA SER A 335 -10.36 23.77 -1.75
C SER A 335 -11.06 22.76 -0.83
N LEU A 336 -10.32 21.76 -0.35
CA LEU A 336 -10.79 20.80 0.64
C LEU A 336 -10.74 21.41 2.05
N THR A 337 -11.81 21.16 2.82
CA THR A 337 -11.90 21.58 4.22
C THR A 337 -12.36 20.44 5.11
N GLY A 338 -12.16 20.57 6.41
CA GLY A 338 -12.64 19.64 7.41
C GLY A 338 -12.21 18.20 7.13
N ARG A 339 -13.17 17.30 7.09
CA ARG A 339 -12.93 15.86 6.95
C ARG A 339 -12.26 15.49 5.62
N ASN A 340 -12.65 16.10 4.51
CA ASN A 340 -12.09 15.78 3.20
C ASN A 340 -10.59 16.10 3.12
N LEU A 341 -10.13 17.13 3.81
CA LEU A 341 -8.70 17.45 3.91
C LEU A 341 -7.94 16.40 4.75
N ILE A 342 -8.56 15.82 5.76
CA ILE A 342 -8.00 14.70 6.53
C ILE A 342 -7.95 13.45 5.66
N ASP A 343 -9.01 13.18 4.91
CA ASP A 343 -9.15 12.00 4.07
C ASP A 343 -8.11 11.96 2.95
N ILE A 344 -7.81 13.09 2.29
CA ILE A 344 -6.75 13.10 1.26
C ILE A 344 -5.36 12.84 1.87
N LYS A 345 -5.09 13.32 3.07
CA LYS A 345 -3.85 12.98 3.78
C LYS A 345 -3.77 11.49 4.14
N GLN A 346 -4.93 10.88 4.44
CA GLN A 346 -5.00 9.43 4.62
C GLN A 346 -4.71 8.66 3.33
N TYR A 347 -5.13 9.18 2.16
CA TYR A 347 -4.78 8.59 0.87
C TYR A 347 -3.26 8.49 0.68
N TYR A 348 -2.51 9.53 1.01
CA TYR A 348 -1.04 9.50 0.91
C TYR A 348 -0.41 8.46 1.85
N SER A 349 -0.93 8.38 3.08
CA SER A 349 -0.51 7.37 4.05
C SER A 349 -0.81 5.96 3.55
N ASN A 350 -2.01 5.75 2.99
CA ASN A 350 -2.41 4.48 2.42
C ASN A 350 -1.56 4.07 1.22
N LEU A 351 -1.23 5.01 0.32
CA LEU A 351 -0.33 4.75 -0.79
C LEU A 351 1.03 4.23 -0.29
N ALA A 352 1.63 4.96 0.66
CA ALA A 352 2.91 4.56 1.25
C ALA A 352 2.82 3.17 1.90
N THR A 353 1.75 2.91 2.66
CA THR A 353 1.56 1.63 3.36
C THR A 353 1.32 0.47 2.39
N TRP A 354 0.43 0.66 1.42
CA TRP A 354 0.07 -0.41 0.47
C TRP A 354 1.23 -0.78 -0.45
N LEU A 355 2.03 0.20 -0.86
CA LEU A 355 3.21 -0.02 -1.70
C LEU A 355 4.37 -0.68 -0.97
N MET A 356 4.36 -0.78 0.38
CA MET A 356 5.46 -1.40 1.13
C MET A 356 5.73 -2.82 0.69
N PRO A 357 7.00 -3.19 0.49
CA PRO A 357 7.40 -4.55 0.18
C PRO A 357 7.02 -5.54 1.28
N LYS A 358 6.76 -6.78 0.88
CA LYS A 358 6.33 -7.85 1.78
C LYS A 358 7.32 -8.08 2.94
N ASN A 359 8.62 -8.07 2.67
CA ASN A 359 9.64 -8.26 3.71
C ASN A 359 9.62 -7.15 4.77
N VAL A 360 9.39 -5.89 4.39
CA VAL A 360 9.28 -4.77 5.32
C VAL A 360 8.00 -4.91 6.16
N ARG A 361 6.87 -5.22 5.56
CA ARG A 361 5.62 -5.49 6.28
C ARG A 361 5.79 -6.63 7.27
N PHE A 362 6.43 -7.71 6.84
CA PHE A 362 6.66 -8.90 7.66
C PHE A 362 7.47 -8.59 8.93
N CYS A 363 8.57 -7.86 8.78
CA CYS A 363 9.39 -7.40 9.88
C CYS A 363 8.61 -6.50 10.86
N ARG A 364 7.71 -5.66 10.35
CA ARG A 364 6.99 -4.64 11.12
C ARG A 364 5.82 -5.14 11.94
N ARG A 365 5.38 -6.37 11.73
CA ARG A 365 4.33 -6.97 12.55
C ARG A 365 4.69 -7.02 14.04
N PHE A 366 5.98 -7.15 14.36
CA PHE A 366 6.44 -7.22 15.74
C PHE A 366 6.24 -5.89 16.49
N PRO A 367 6.81 -4.75 16.04
CA PRO A 367 6.53 -3.48 16.69
C PRO A 367 5.04 -3.14 16.69
N TRP A 368 4.31 -3.54 15.68
CA TRP A 368 2.87 -3.34 15.60
C TRP A 368 2.13 -4.07 16.74
N ILE A 369 2.35 -5.38 16.89
CA ILE A 369 1.75 -6.19 17.96
C ILE A 369 2.21 -5.71 19.34
N ILE A 370 3.50 -5.42 19.53
CA ILE A 370 4.04 -4.92 20.80
C ILE A 370 3.34 -3.62 21.19
N ARG A 371 3.16 -2.70 20.27
CA ARG A 371 2.49 -1.43 20.55
C ARG A 371 1.04 -1.63 20.99
N GLU A 372 0.32 -2.55 20.37
CA GLU A 372 -1.05 -2.86 20.76
C GLU A 372 -1.12 -3.56 22.14
N LEU A 373 -0.19 -4.45 22.43
CA LEU A 373 -0.06 -5.05 23.76
C LEU A 373 0.10 -3.99 24.86
N ILE A 374 0.81 -2.89 24.56
CA ILE A 374 1.04 -1.81 25.53
C ILE A 374 -0.19 -0.91 25.66
N ARG A 375 -0.90 -0.65 24.55
CA ARG A 375 -2.06 0.25 24.52
C ARG A 375 -3.32 -0.35 25.18
N TYR A 376 -3.44 -1.66 25.17
CA TYR A 376 -4.63 -2.35 25.65
C TYR A 376 -4.33 -3.16 26.90
N PRO A 377 -4.73 -2.68 28.09
CA PRO A 377 -4.54 -3.40 29.36
C PRO A 377 -5.08 -4.83 29.36
N LEU A 378 -6.07 -5.11 28.50
CA LEU A 378 -6.61 -6.46 28.32
C LEU A 378 -5.55 -7.51 28.00
N PHE A 379 -4.44 -7.12 27.40
CA PHE A 379 -3.32 -8.00 27.06
C PHE A 379 -2.33 -8.22 28.22
N GLU A 380 -2.44 -7.47 29.32
CA GLU A 380 -1.58 -7.64 30.50
C GLU A 380 -1.69 -9.03 31.12
N GLU A 381 -2.87 -9.64 30.99
CA GLU A 381 -3.15 -10.96 31.57
C GLU A 381 -2.76 -12.12 30.65
N LEU A 382 -2.43 -11.86 29.39
CA LEU A 382 -2.09 -12.92 28.43
C LEU A 382 -0.94 -13.83 28.89
N PRO A 383 0.18 -13.28 29.43
CA PRO A 383 1.27 -14.12 29.91
C PRO A 383 0.90 -14.99 31.13
N LEU A 384 -0.19 -14.68 31.79
CA LEU A 384 -0.68 -15.42 32.96
C LEU A 384 -1.53 -16.64 32.61
N ILE A 385 -1.89 -16.81 31.33
CA ILE A 385 -2.69 -17.93 30.86
C ILE A 385 -1.82 -19.20 30.87
N PRO A 386 -2.16 -20.23 31.65
CA PRO A 386 -1.39 -21.46 31.66
C PRO A 386 -1.36 -22.09 30.26
N ARG A 387 -0.17 -22.43 29.76
CA ARG A 387 0.00 -23.05 28.42
C ARG A 387 -0.82 -24.35 28.29
N SER A 388 -1.04 -25.08 29.37
CA SER A 388 -1.88 -26.28 29.40
C SER A 388 -3.37 -26.02 29.12
N LYS A 389 -3.81 -24.76 29.20
CA LYS A 389 -5.19 -24.32 28.87
C LYS A 389 -5.32 -23.72 27.50
N LEU A 390 -4.21 -23.61 26.75
CA LEU A 390 -4.21 -23.09 25.41
C LEU A 390 -4.56 -24.20 24.41
N ASP A 391 -5.70 -24.06 23.80
CA ASP A 391 -6.08 -24.82 22.62
C ASP A 391 -6.21 -23.89 21.40
N GLY A 392 -6.46 -24.46 20.24
CA GLY A 392 -6.57 -23.69 19.01
C GLY A 392 -7.71 -22.67 19.01
N LEU A 393 -8.76 -22.90 19.79
CA LEU A 393 -9.89 -21.97 19.89
C LEU A 393 -9.55 -20.79 20.76
N ARG A 394 -8.89 -21.04 21.88
CA ARG A 394 -8.43 -19.96 22.77
C ARG A 394 -7.42 -19.06 22.06
N LEU A 395 -6.52 -19.64 21.28
CA LEU A 395 -5.58 -18.87 20.47
C LEU A 395 -6.30 -18.04 19.41
N ARG A 396 -7.33 -18.60 18.75
CA ARG A 396 -8.18 -17.87 17.81
C ARG A 396 -8.91 -16.70 18.48
N GLU A 397 -9.45 -16.90 19.70
CA GLU A 397 -10.09 -15.82 20.46
C GLU A 397 -9.12 -14.68 20.78
N ILE A 398 -7.91 -15.00 21.23
CA ILE A 398 -6.85 -14.02 21.46
C ILE A 398 -6.52 -13.27 20.16
N GLY A 399 -6.37 -13.99 19.05
CA GLY A 399 -6.15 -13.38 17.76
C GLY A 399 -7.27 -12.44 17.31
N ALA A 400 -8.52 -12.80 17.56
CA ALA A 400 -9.67 -11.93 17.27
C ALA A 400 -9.69 -10.65 18.14
N MET A 401 -9.23 -10.73 19.38
CA MET A 401 -9.06 -9.55 20.22
C MET A 401 -7.96 -8.62 19.67
N VAL A 402 -6.84 -9.20 19.23
CA VAL A 402 -5.74 -8.44 18.59
C VAL A 402 -6.22 -7.79 17.30
N GLU A 403 -6.95 -8.54 16.46
CA GLU A 403 -7.54 -8.00 15.24
C GLU A 403 -8.46 -6.81 15.54
N GLY A 404 -9.35 -6.94 16.52
CA GLY A 404 -10.24 -5.86 16.94
C GLY A 404 -9.49 -4.60 17.39
N ALA A 405 -8.41 -4.77 18.14
CA ALA A 405 -7.54 -3.68 18.55
C ALA A 405 -6.86 -3.00 17.35
N LEU A 406 -6.30 -3.79 16.44
CA LEU A 406 -5.63 -3.28 15.24
C LEU A 406 -6.59 -2.54 14.31
N LEU A 407 -7.82 -3.05 14.13
CA LEU A 407 -8.86 -2.43 13.30
C LEU A 407 -9.31 -1.05 13.80
N SER A 408 -9.01 -0.69 15.04
CA SER A 408 -9.30 0.65 15.57
C SER A 408 -8.39 1.73 14.96
N TYR A 409 -7.23 1.36 14.45
CA TYR A 409 -6.21 2.29 13.95
C TYR A 409 -5.74 1.99 12.52
N HIS A 410 -6.11 0.83 11.99
CA HIS A 410 -5.62 0.36 10.70
C HIS A 410 -6.78 -0.05 9.79
N THR A 411 -6.49 -0.16 8.50
CA THR A 411 -7.48 -0.62 7.53
C THR A 411 -7.71 -2.13 7.65
N ARG A 412 -8.90 -2.59 7.28
CA ARG A 412 -9.21 -4.03 7.25
C ARG A 412 -8.23 -4.82 6.39
N THR A 413 -7.79 -4.24 5.28
CA THR A 413 -6.86 -4.91 4.38
C THR A 413 -5.47 -5.05 5.00
N GLU A 414 -4.99 -4.04 5.72
CA GLU A 414 -3.71 -4.15 6.43
C GLU A 414 -3.75 -5.27 7.47
N VAL A 415 -4.80 -5.30 8.28
CA VAL A 415 -4.98 -6.33 9.31
C VAL A 415 -5.18 -7.70 8.67
N GLY A 416 -6.01 -7.82 7.63
CA GLY A 416 -6.18 -9.05 6.87
C GLY A 416 -4.86 -9.56 6.27
N THR A 417 -4.05 -8.66 5.73
CA THR A 417 -2.72 -9.01 5.22
C THR A 417 -1.79 -9.53 6.32
N LEU A 418 -1.86 -8.97 7.53
CA LEU A 418 -1.10 -9.50 8.68
C LEU A 418 -1.49 -10.94 9.01
N LEU A 419 -2.79 -11.26 8.99
CA LEU A 419 -3.27 -12.64 9.21
C LEU A 419 -2.80 -13.59 8.11
N ASP A 420 -2.88 -13.15 6.85
CA ASP A 420 -2.41 -13.91 5.69
C ASP A 420 -0.89 -14.16 5.75
N ASP A 421 -0.11 -13.13 6.06
CA ASP A 421 1.35 -13.23 6.20
C ASP A 421 1.73 -14.19 7.36
N ALA A 422 0.99 -14.17 8.48
CA ALA A 422 1.22 -15.10 9.60
C ALA A 422 0.87 -16.55 9.22
N LEU A 423 -0.20 -16.74 8.45
CA LEU A 423 -0.59 -18.06 7.98
C LEU A 423 0.40 -18.63 6.96
N GLU A 424 0.87 -17.78 6.03
CA GLU A 424 1.88 -18.17 5.05
C GLU A 424 3.21 -18.53 5.71
N GLU A 425 3.61 -17.82 6.76
CA GLU A 425 4.81 -18.16 7.53
C GLU A 425 4.67 -19.53 8.21
N ALA A 426 3.49 -19.81 8.75
CA ALA A 426 3.23 -21.05 9.46
C ALA A 426 3.23 -22.29 8.55
N LEU A 427 2.66 -22.18 7.36
CA LEU A 427 2.31 -23.33 6.51
C LEU A 427 2.85 -23.24 5.08
N GLY A 428 3.42 -22.10 4.69
CA GLY A 428 3.85 -21.82 3.33
C GLY A 428 2.74 -21.26 2.42
N PRO A 429 3.09 -20.75 1.22
CA PRO A 429 2.18 -19.97 0.37
C PRO A 429 0.96 -20.74 -0.17
N ASP A 430 1.06 -22.05 -0.33
CA ASP A 430 -0.06 -22.89 -0.82
C ASP A 430 -1.10 -23.23 0.25
N ALA A 431 -0.77 -23.04 1.51
CA ALA A 431 -1.62 -23.51 2.61
C ALA A 431 -2.92 -22.72 2.73
N LYS A 432 -2.87 -21.41 2.49
CA LYS A 432 -4.06 -20.56 2.47
C LYS A 432 -5.08 -21.08 1.46
N ARG A 433 -4.64 -21.31 0.22
CA ARG A 433 -5.52 -21.82 -0.84
C ARG A 433 -6.15 -23.16 -0.46
N LYS A 434 -5.38 -24.10 0.09
CA LYS A 434 -5.86 -25.40 0.55
C LYS A 434 -6.86 -25.27 1.70
N LEU A 435 -6.63 -24.37 2.64
CA LEU A 435 -7.55 -24.11 3.75
C LEU A 435 -8.85 -23.46 3.27
N ASP A 436 -8.79 -22.55 2.31
CA ASP A 436 -9.96 -21.94 1.70
C ASP A 436 -10.78 -22.95 0.88
N GLU A 437 -10.12 -23.90 0.22
CA GLU A 437 -10.78 -25.03 -0.46
C GLU A 437 -11.50 -25.92 0.56
N LEU A 438 -10.82 -26.33 1.64
CA LEU A 438 -11.42 -27.10 2.74
C LEU A 438 -12.59 -26.35 3.40
N GLY A 439 -12.45 -25.04 3.60
CA GLY A 439 -13.50 -24.20 4.16
C GLY A 439 -14.74 -24.13 3.30
N ARG A 440 -14.59 -24.13 1.97
CA ARG A 440 -15.71 -24.20 1.02
C ARG A 440 -16.44 -25.56 1.06
N GLU A 441 -15.70 -26.64 1.20
CA GLU A 441 -16.30 -27.98 1.26
C GLU A 441 -16.94 -28.28 2.60
N PHE A 442 -16.31 -27.93 3.73
CA PHE A 442 -16.72 -28.37 5.05
C PHE A 442 -17.30 -27.25 5.94
N GLY A 443 -17.25 -25.99 5.52
CA GLY A 443 -17.90 -24.84 6.17
C GLY A 443 -17.43 -24.51 7.60
N LYS A 444 -16.41 -25.19 8.14
CA LYS A 444 -15.99 -25.09 9.55
C LYS A 444 -14.50 -24.86 9.77
N ILE A 445 -13.69 -24.93 8.74
CA ILE A 445 -12.27 -24.67 8.78
C ILE A 445 -12.03 -23.50 7.81
N SER A 446 -11.54 -22.37 8.32
CA SER A 446 -11.24 -21.22 7.47
C SER A 446 -9.78 -20.81 7.59
N ALA A 447 -9.20 -20.33 6.52
CA ALA A 447 -7.87 -19.72 6.53
C ALA A 447 -7.83 -18.51 7.48
N TYR A 448 -8.91 -17.77 7.56
CA TYR A 448 -9.05 -16.64 8.48
C TYR A 448 -8.93 -17.06 9.95
N ASP A 449 -9.68 -18.07 10.39
CA ASP A 449 -9.61 -18.55 11.77
C ASP A 449 -8.22 -19.14 12.09
N ALA A 450 -7.60 -19.81 11.12
CA ALA A 450 -6.22 -20.28 11.25
C ALA A 450 -5.23 -19.11 11.39
N GLY A 451 -5.42 -18.05 10.61
CA GLY A 451 -4.66 -16.80 10.70
C GLY A 451 -4.82 -16.12 12.06
N LEU A 452 -6.05 -16.05 12.59
CA LEU A 452 -6.31 -15.55 13.94
C LEU A 452 -5.57 -16.38 14.99
N ALA A 453 -5.61 -17.71 14.90
CA ALA A 453 -4.90 -18.58 15.84
C ALA A 453 -3.37 -18.40 15.74
N ALA A 454 -2.84 -18.18 14.53
CA ALA A 454 -1.43 -17.86 14.32
C ALA A 454 -1.05 -16.55 15.03
N ILE A 455 -1.83 -15.48 14.81
CA ILE A 455 -1.59 -14.17 15.43
C ILE A 455 -1.78 -14.24 16.96
N GLY A 456 -2.77 -14.97 17.46
CA GLY A 456 -2.96 -15.16 18.90
C GLY A 456 -1.76 -15.84 19.55
N SER A 457 -1.24 -16.89 18.94
CA SER A 457 -0.02 -17.59 19.41
C SER A 457 1.21 -16.69 19.31
N LEU A 458 1.38 -15.96 18.21
CA LEU A 458 2.46 -15.00 18.03
C LEU A 458 2.40 -13.89 19.09
N THR A 459 1.21 -13.36 19.37
CA THR A 459 1.01 -12.32 20.37
C THR A 459 1.43 -12.77 21.77
N LEU A 460 1.06 -13.99 22.16
CA LEU A 460 1.50 -14.57 23.44
C LEU A 460 3.03 -14.71 23.51
N ALA A 461 3.65 -15.24 22.46
CA ALA A 461 5.10 -15.41 22.41
C ALA A 461 5.84 -14.06 22.46
N ILE A 462 5.32 -13.05 21.77
CA ILE A 462 5.84 -11.67 21.82
C ILE A 462 5.66 -11.09 23.23
N ALA A 463 4.50 -11.24 23.86
CA ALA A 463 4.23 -10.72 25.20
C ALA A 463 5.17 -11.32 26.26
N GLU A 464 5.41 -12.64 26.20
CA GLU A 464 6.39 -13.31 27.06
C GLU A 464 7.79 -12.74 26.86
N ARG A 465 8.24 -12.68 25.60
CA ARG A 465 9.59 -12.23 25.25
C ARG A 465 9.80 -10.74 25.49
N PHE A 466 8.79 -9.93 25.21
CA PHE A 466 8.84 -8.49 25.48
C PHE A 466 9.03 -8.20 26.98
N ASN A 467 8.34 -8.92 27.86
CA ASN A 467 8.50 -8.76 29.30
C ASN A 467 9.91 -9.13 29.80
N GLU A 468 10.60 -10.05 29.10
CA GLU A 468 12.00 -10.38 29.41
C GLU A 468 12.98 -9.29 28.93
N LEU A 469 12.71 -8.67 27.78
CA LEU A 469 13.64 -7.79 27.08
C LEU A 469 13.39 -6.30 27.27
N LYS A 470 12.26 -5.88 27.85
CA LYS A 470 11.84 -4.45 27.92
C LYS A 470 12.85 -3.50 28.55
N ASP A 471 13.70 -4.01 29.43
CA ASP A 471 14.73 -3.22 30.11
C ASP A 471 16.08 -3.22 29.37
N GLU A 472 16.21 -4.00 28.29
CA GLU A 472 17.43 -4.05 27.49
C GLU A 472 17.44 -2.95 26.45
N GLN A 473 18.51 -2.13 26.42
CA GLN A 473 18.65 -1.00 25.50
C GLN A 473 19.23 -1.37 24.14
N GLN A 474 19.98 -2.48 24.05
CA GLN A 474 20.68 -2.91 22.84
C GLN A 474 20.35 -4.36 22.51
N ILE A 475 19.31 -4.57 21.72
CA ILE A 475 19.00 -5.87 21.13
C ILE A 475 18.74 -5.72 19.63
N ASN A 476 19.01 -6.77 18.89
CA ASN A 476 18.47 -6.91 17.54
C ASN A 476 17.08 -7.53 17.63
N GLY A 477 16.07 -6.69 17.76
CA GLY A 477 14.69 -7.12 17.90
C GLY A 477 14.18 -7.90 16.69
N GLU A 478 14.62 -7.54 15.49
CA GLU A 478 14.28 -8.26 14.25
C GLU A 478 14.69 -9.73 14.33
N LYS A 479 15.93 -9.99 14.75
CA LYS A 479 16.44 -11.35 14.90
C LYS A 479 15.70 -12.08 16.01
N VAL A 480 15.62 -11.48 17.20
CA VAL A 480 15.00 -12.09 18.39
C VAL A 480 13.54 -12.48 18.13
N PHE A 481 12.73 -11.57 17.61
CA PHE A 481 11.32 -11.84 17.37
C PHE A 481 11.06 -12.69 16.13
N SER A 482 11.94 -12.64 15.11
CA SER A 482 11.83 -13.54 13.96
C SER A 482 12.11 -15.00 14.31
N GLU A 483 13.02 -15.27 15.24
CA GLU A 483 13.33 -16.63 15.69
C GLU A 483 12.12 -17.32 16.33
N ILE A 484 11.31 -16.56 17.09
CA ILE A 484 10.11 -17.11 17.76
C ILE A 484 8.87 -17.11 16.87
N ALA A 485 8.82 -16.27 15.85
CA ALA A 485 7.61 -16.06 15.06
C ALA A 485 7.16 -17.32 14.32
N LYS A 486 8.06 -17.96 13.60
CA LYS A 486 7.76 -19.17 12.83
C LYS A 486 7.27 -20.32 13.72
N GLU A 487 7.89 -20.49 14.88
CA GLU A 487 7.47 -21.52 15.85
C GLU A 487 6.09 -21.17 16.42
N ALA A 488 5.90 -19.93 16.87
CA ALA A 488 4.65 -19.48 17.47
C ALA A 488 3.48 -19.55 16.48
N THR A 489 3.63 -19.02 15.27
CA THR A 489 2.58 -19.04 14.24
C THR A 489 2.25 -20.48 13.83
N THR A 490 3.27 -21.32 13.62
CA THR A 490 3.09 -22.75 13.30
C THR A 490 2.35 -23.49 14.41
N THR A 491 2.70 -23.22 15.66
CA THR A 491 2.03 -23.81 16.84
C THR A 491 0.56 -23.41 16.89
N GLY A 492 0.26 -22.12 16.70
CA GLY A 492 -1.11 -21.61 16.69
C GLY A 492 -1.98 -22.30 15.64
N VAL A 493 -1.49 -22.39 14.41
CA VAL A 493 -2.22 -23.05 13.31
C VAL A 493 -2.41 -24.55 13.58
N LYS A 494 -1.36 -25.26 14.03
CA LYS A 494 -1.45 -26.70 14.34
C LYS A 494 -2.48 -26.99 15.44
N LEU A 495 -2.49 -26.18 16.50
CA LEU A 495 -3.46 -26.33 17.59
C LEU A 495 -4.88 -26.04 17.10
N TYR A 496 -5.07 -25.03 16.26
CA TYR A 496 -6.37 -24.74 15.65
C TYR A 496 -6.87 -25.92 14.80
N LEU A 497 -6.05 -26.44 13.89
CA LEU A 497 -6.41 -27.56 13.03
C LEU A 497 -6.68 -28.84 13.85
N THR A 498 -5.92 -29.08 14.93
CA THR A 498 -6.14 -30.20 15.85
C THR A 498 -7.48 -30.07 16.57
N SER A 499 -7.81 -28.87 17.06
CA SER A 499 -9.09 -28.58 17.70
C SER A 499 -10.26 -28.72 16.72
N ALA A 500 -10.09 -28.27 15.48
CA ALA A 500 -11.09 -28.42 14.42
C ALA A 500 -11.33 -29.90 14.08
N ARG A 501 -10.26 -30.69 13.93
CA ARG A 501 -10.35 -32.15 13.69
C ARG A 501 -11.07 -32.87 14.84
N SER A 502 -10.72 -32.55 16.08
CA SER A 502 -11.40 -33.17 17.27
C SER A 502 -12.90 -32.89 17.29
N ARG A 503 -13.32 -31.68 16.85
CA ARG A 503 -14.74 -31.35 16.76
C ARG A 503 -15.46 -32.11 15.64
N LEU A 504 -14.82 -32.28 14.50
CA LEU A 504 -15.36 -33.06 13.38
C LEU A 504 -15.59 -34.52 13.83
N ASN A 505 -14.60 -35.14 14.49
CA ASN A 505 -14.73 -36.50 15.00
C ASN A 505 -15.89 -36.62 15.99
N LYS A 506 -16.02 -35.67 16.95
CA LYS A 506 -17.17 -35.67 17.89
C LYS A 506 -18.52 -35.49 17.19
N MET A 507 -18.57 -34.72 16.10
CA MET A 507 -19.80 -34.59 15.31
C MET A 507 -20.15 -35.91 14.63
N GLU A 508 -19.16 -36.61 14.09
CA GLU A 508 -19.34 -37.93 13.47
C GLU A 508 -19.87 -38.94 14.48
N GLU A 509 -19.25 -39.02 15.67
CA GLU A 509 -19.72 -39.85 16.78
C GLU A 509 -21.16 -39.53 17.19
N LEU A 510 -21.52 -38.24 17.25
CA LEU A 510 -22.89 -37.81 17.56
C LEU A 510 -23.88 -38.21 16.46
N LEU A 511 -23.55 -38.03 15.21
CA LEU A 511 -24.37 -38.42 14.06
C LEU A 511 -24.59 -39.95 14.07
N ASP A 512 -23.54 -40.72 14.32
CA ASP A 512 -23.64 -42.18 14.43
C ASP A 512 -24.54 -42.60 15.61
N SER A 513 -24.54 -41.85 16.72
CA SER A 513 -25.40 -42.12 17.86
C SER A 513 -26.89 -41.81 17.62
N ILE A 514 -27.17 -40.86 16.71
CA ILE A 514 -28.53 -40.46 16.37
C ILE A 514 -29.12 -41.38 15.27
N THR A 515 -28.26 -41.96 14.41
CA THR A 515 -28.66 -42.83 13.30
C THR A 515 -28.76 -44.31 13.68
N ARG A 516 -28.28 -44.67 14.88
CA ARG A 516 -28.54 -45.99 15.50
C ARG A 516 -29.77 -45.92 16.35
#